data_a23fe260330bb09a605c13c4657a532a
#
_entry.id   a23fe260330bb09a605c13c4657a532a
#
_cell.length_a   1.000
_cell.length_b   1.000
_cell.length_c   1.000
_cell.angle_alpha   90.00
_cell.angle_beta   90.00
_cell.angle_gamma   90.00
#
_symmetry.space_group_name_H-M   'P 1'
#
loop_
_entity.id
_entity.type
_entity.pdbx_description
1 polymer ?
#
loop_
_entity_poly.entity_id
_entity_poly.type
_entity_poly.pdbx_seq_one_letter_code
_entity_poly.pdbx_strand_id
1 'polypeptide(L)'
;MINNKKVIVVLPAYNASKTLAKTYQEIDFSIVDEVILVDDQSKDNTVEEARRLGIRHIVVHEKNKGYGGNQKTCYKRALELEGDIVIMLHPDYQYTPLLIPAMAHLLSSGLYHVVLGSRILGKGALRGGMPLIKYISNRGLTFIQNLLMNTKLSEYHTGYRAFTKEILETINYDANSDNFVFDNQMLAQILYAGYDIAEITCPTKYFDDASSINYKNSTIYGLGVLRTSVLYRLQKWGIVKSQLFTKQ
;
A
#
# COMPACT_ATOMS: atom_id res chain seq x y z
N MET A 1 -3.34 7.43 19.51
CA MET A 1 -3.08 8.79 18.93
C MET A 1 -1.63 9.19 19.08
N ILE A 2 -1.07 9.81 18.05
CA ILE A 2 0.30 10.33 18.06
C ILE A 2 0.28 11.83 17.69
N ASN A 3 0.86 12.69 18.51
CA ASN A 3 0.84 14.14 18.30
C ASN A 3 -0.55 14.70 17.99
N ASN A 4 -1.58 14.25 18.71
CA ASN A 4 -3.00 14.56 18.49
C ASN A 4 -3.55 14.15 17.12
N LYS A 5 -2.88 13.24 16.41
CA LYS A 5 -3.35 12.67 15.14
C LYS A 5 -3.88 11.25 15.36
N LYS A 6 -5.04 10.96 14.79
CA LYS A 6 -5.69 9.65 14.82
C LYS A 6 -5.02 8.73 13.82
N VAL A 7 -4.50 7.60 14.30
CA VAL A 7 -3.81 6.59 13.47
C VAL A 7 -4.74 5.40 13.22
N ILE A 8 -4.98 5.11 11.95
CA ILE A 8 -5.79 3.98 11.51
C ILE A 8 -4.94 3.02 10.70
N VAL A 9 -4.95 1.74 11.08
CA VAL A 9 -4.37 0.67 10.25
C VAL A 9 -5.47 0.03 9.44
N VAL A 10 -5.26 -0.11 8.14
CA VAL A 10 -6.18 -0.79 7.23
C VAL A 10 -5.58 -2.10 6.74
N LEU A 11 -6.38 -3.16 6.83
CA LEU A 11 -6.02 -4.53 6.49
C LEU A 11 -6.88 -5.02 5.31
N PRO A 12 -6.42 -4.86 4.04
CA PRO A 12 -7.12 -5.46 2.91
C PRO A 12 -6.90 -6.96 2.93
N ALA A 13 -7.97 -7.72 3.19
CA ALA A 13 -7.93 -9.16 3.41
C ALA A 13 -8.53 -9.94 2.25
N TYR A 14 -7.88 -11.04 1.88
CA TYR A 14 -8.40 -12.08 1.01
C TYR A 14 -7.72 -13.41 1.36
N ASN A 15 -8.49 -14.35 1.93
CA ASN A 15 -8.00 -15.66 2.41
C ASN A 15 -6.79 -15.53 3.36
N ALA A 16 -6.94 -14.73 4.42
CA ALA A 16 -5.87 -14.39 5.37
C ALA A 16 -6.03 -15.04 6.75
N SER A 17 -6.94 -16.03 6.92
CA SER A 17 -7.27 -16.63 8.22
C SER A 17 -6.04 -17.17 8.99
N LYS A 18 -5.03 -17.68 8.28
CA LYS A 18 -3.81 -18.27 8.86
C LYS A 18 -2.85 -17.23 9.45
N THR A 19 -2.87 -16.00 8.95
CA THR A 19 -1.84 -14.98 9.23
C THR A 19 -2.39 -13.76 9.95
N LEU A 20 -3.71 -13.52 9.84
CA LEU A 20 -4.38 -12.36 10.41
C LEU A 20 -4.12 -12.19 11.91
N ALA A 21 -4.24 -13.28 12.71
CA ALA A 21 -4.03 -13.21 14.15
C ALA A 21 -2.63 -12.69 14.49
N LYS A 22 -1.62 -13.23 13.83
CA LYS A 22 -0.24 -12.85 14.05
C LYS A 22 0.02 -11.39 13.65
N THR A 23 -0.51 -10.96 12.52
CA THR A 23 -0.42 -9.57 12.08
C THR A 23 -1.08 -8.63 13.09
N TYR A 24 -2.29 -8.95 13.54
CA TYR A 24 -3.06 -8.12 14.45
C TYR A 24 -2.42 -8.00 15.85
N GLN A 25 -1.89 -9.09 16.39
CA GLN A 25 -1.27 -9.13 17.72
C GLN A 25 0.03 -8.32 17.84
N GLU A 26 0.74 -8.11 16.74
CA GLU A 26 1.97 -7.30 16.71
C GLU A 26 1.70 -5.80 16.46
N ILE A 27 0.45 -5.39 16.28
CA ILE A 27 0.08 -3.96 16.16
C ILE A 27 0.23 -3.28 17.53
N ASP A 28 0.95 -2.16 17.56
CA ASP A 28 1.09 -1.36 18.78
C ASP A 28 -0.13 -0.46 18.99
N PHE A 29 -1.05 -0.93 19.83
CA PHE A 29 -2.26 -0.20 20.20
C PHE A 29 -2.03 1.00 21.14
N SER A 30 -0.81 1.26 21.58
CA SER A 30 -0.47 2.52 22.24
C SER A 30 -0.45 3.70 21.26
N ILE A 31 -0.26 3.42 19.96
CA ILE A 31 -0.17 4.39 18.86
C ILE A 31 -1.39 4.29 17.95
N VAL A 32 -1.80 3.06 17.60
CA VAL A 32 -2.91 2.80 16.69
C VAL A 32 -4.24 2.94 17.43
N ASP A 33 -5.12 3.79 16.92
CA ASP A 33 -6.43 4.06 17.50
C ASP A 33 -7.49 3.08 17.01
N GLU A 34 -7.47 2.78 15.70
CA GLU A 34 -8.45 1.88 15.08
C GLU A 34 -7.80 0.96 14.05
N VAL A 35 -8.36 -0.22 13.91
CA VAL A 35 -8.01 -1.18 12.85
C VAL A 35 -9.25 -1.48 12.03
N ILE A 36 -9.13 -1.36 10.71
CA ILE A 36 -10.18 -1.67 9.74
C ILE A 36 -9.74 -2.91 8.96
N LEU A 37 -10.57 -3.93 8.91
CA LEU A 37 -10.39 -5.05 8.01
C LEU A 37 -11.43 -4.95 6.88
N VAL A 38 -10.97 -5.01 5.63
CA VAL A 38 -11.87 -5.11 4.48
C VAL A 38 -11.64 -6.45 3.79
N ASP A 39 -12.62 -7.31 3.87
CA ASP A 39 -12.59 -8.65 3.29
C ASP A 39 -13.11 -8.62 1.87
N ASP A 40 -12.30 -9.08 0.93
CA ASP A 40 -12.64 -9.09 -0.50
C ASP A 40 -13.26 -10.43 -0.93
N GLN A 41 -14.30 -10.87 -0.18
CA GLN A 41 -15.01 -12.13 -0.40
C GLN A 41 -14.09 -13.36 -0.19
N SER A 42 -13.43 -13.44 0.97
CA SER A 42 -12.66 -14.62 1.36
C SER A 42 -13.53 -15.89 1.38
N LYS A 43 -12.89 -17.01 1.06
CA LYS A 43 -13.51 -18.34 1.09
C LYS A 43 -13.10 -19.16 2.32
N ASP A 44 -12.19 -18.63 3.11
CA ASP A 44 -11.72 -19.20 4.36
C ASP A 44 -12.34 -18.47 5.58
N ASN A 45 -11.91 -18.78 6.77
CA ASN A 45 -12.43 -18.21 8.03
C ASN A 45 -11.85 -16.83 8.36
N THR A 46 -11.45 -16.02 7.36
CA THR A 46 -10.84 -14.69 7.59
C THR A 46 -11.74 -13.76 8.39
N VAL A 47 -13.03 -13.70 8.05
CA VAL A 47 -13.99 -12.81 8.71
C VAL A 47 -14.31 -13.28 10.13
N GLU A 48 -14.47 -14.59 10.36
CA GLU A 48 -14.66 -15.18 11.67
C GLU A 48 -13.47 -14.92 12.59
N GLU A 49 -12.27 -15.07 12.05
CA GLU A 49 -11.03 -14.78 12.76
C GLU A 49 -10.92 -13.30 13.13
N ALA A 50 -11.28 -12.39 12.24
CA ALA A 50 -11.32 -10.97 12.50
C ALA A 50 -12.28 -10.62 13.65
N ARG A 51 -13.46 -11.24 13.69
CA ARG A 51 -14.43 -11.09 14.79
C ARG A 51 -13.90 -11.65 16.11
N ARG A 52 -13.27 -12.82 16.07
CA ARG A 52 -12.65 -13.47 17.25
C ARG A 52 -11.53 -12.61 17.85
N LEU A 53 -10.77 -11.91 17.02
CA LEU A 53 -9.73 -10.98 17.45
C LEU A 53 -10.26 -9.66 18.00
N GLY A 54 -11.56 -9.39 17.89
CA GLY A 54 -12.19 -8.16 18.36
C GLY A 54 -11.99 -6.95 17.46
N ILE A 55 -11.67 -7.17 16.16
CA ILE A 55 -11.61 -6.08 15.18
C ILE A 55 -13.00 -5.47 15.04
N ARG A 56 -13.13 -4.17 15.38
CA ARG A 56 -14.43 -3.48 15.43
C ARG A 56 -14.96 -3.11 14.04
N HIS A 57 -14.07 -2.74 13.13
CA HIS A 57 -14.46 -2.26 11.81
C HIS A 57 -14.15 -3.34 10.77
N ILE A 58 -15.16 -4.14 10.45
CA ILE A 58 -15.09 -5.20 9.45
C ILE A 58 -16.06 -4.86 8.32
N VAL A 59 -15.54 -4.72 7.11
CA VAL A 59 -16.32 -4.56 5.88
C VAL A 59 -16.14 -5.83 5.05
N VAL A 60 -17.24 -6.41 4.58
CA VAL A 60 -17.22 -7.61 3.73
C VAL A 60 -17.83 -7.26 2.38
N HIS A 61 -17.10 -7.46 1.31
CA HIS A 61 -17.62 -7.24 -0.04
C HIS A 61 -18.56 -8.37 -0.47
N GLU A 62 -19.68 -8.04 -1.10
CA GLU A 62 -20.60 -9.00 -1.68
C GLU A 62 -19.98 -9.79 -2.85
N LYS A 63 -19.02 -9.17 -3.56
CA LYS A 63 -18.22 -9.76 -4.62
C LYS A 63 -16.77 -9.28 -4.53
N ASN A 64 -15.85 -10.11 -4.99
CA ASN A 64 -14.44 -9.75 -5.08
C ASN A 64 -14.27 -8.53 -6.01
N LYS A 65 -13.70 -7.45 -5.47
CA LYS A 65 -13.43 -6.19 -6.18
C LYS A 65 -12.00 -6.10 -6.70
N GLY A 66 -11.16 -7.05 -6.34
CA GLY A 66 -9.75 -7.06 -6.67
C GLY A 66 -8.90 -6.21 -5.72
N TYR A 67 -7.61 -6.33 -5.87
CA TYR A 67 -6.59 -5.74 -4.99
C TYR A 67 -6.77 -4.23 -4.78
N GLY A 68 -6.88 -3.47 -5.88
CA GLY A 68 -7.07 -2.01 -5.82
C GLY A 68 -8.46 -1.63 -5.32
N GLY A 69 -9.51 -2.38 -5.74
CA GLY A 69 -10.87 -2.15 -5.30
C GLY A 69 -11.05 -2.34 -3.79
N ASN A 70 -10.33 -3.32 -3.20
CA ASN A 70 -10.29 -3.52 -1.76
C ASN A 70 -9.61 -2.33 -1.05
N GLN A 71 -8.46 -1.87 -1.54
CA GLN A 71 -7.77 -0.72 -0.96
C GLN A 71 -8.60 0.57 -1.03
N LYS A 72 -9.32 0.82 -2.13
CA LYS A 72 -10.26 1.96 -2.22
C LYS A 72 -11.28 1.94 -1.08
N THR A 73 -11.86 0.77 -0.79
CA THR A 73 -12.79 0.61 0.34
C THR A 73 -12.10 0.86 1.67
N CYS A 74 -10.86 0.37 1.85
CA CYS A 74 -10.05 0.62 3.05
C CYS A 74 -9.85 2.12 3.30
N TYR A 75 -9.42 2.87 2.29
CA TYR A 75 -9.16 4.30 2.43
C TYR A 75 -10.43 5.12 2.68
N LYS A 76 -11.52 4.81 1.96
CA LYS A 76 -12.83 5.46 2.20
C LYS A 76 -13.28 5.25 3.64
N ARG A 77 -13.20 4.01 4.13
CA ARG A 77 -13.59 3.72 5.51
C ARG A 77 -12.71 4.40 6.54
N ALA A 78 -11.41 4.53 6.27
CA ALA A 78 -10.49 5.25 7.16
C ALA A 78 -10.82 6.76 7.21
N LEU A 79 -11.17 7.38 6.08
CA LEU A 79 -11.59 8.78 6.01
C LEU A 79 -12.94 9.00 6.73
N GLU A 80 -13.91 8.09 6.58
CA GLU A 80 -15.18 8.13 7.31
C GLU A 80 -15.01 8.08 8.84
N LEU A 81 -13.95 7.41 9.31
CA LEU A 81 -13.56 7.35 10.72
C LEU A 81 -12.63 8.51 11.13
N GLU A 82 -12.48 9.51 10.28
CA GLU A 82 -11.66 10.69 10.54
C GLU A 82 -10.18 10.36 10.87
N GLY A 83 -9.62 9.38 10.17
CA GLY A 83 -8.20 9.01 10.33
C GLY A 83 -7.27 10.10 9.77
N ASP A 84 -6.38 10.65 10.60
CA ASP A 84 -5.38 11.62 10.17
C ASP A 84 -4.19 10.94 9.49
N ILE A 85 -3.83 9.75 9.95
CA ILE A 85 -2.76 8.90 9.43
C ILE A 85 -3.37 7.52 9.13
N VAL A 86 -3.22 7.07 7.90
CA VAL A 86 -3.73 5.77 7.43
C VAL A 86 -2.57 4.90 6.99
N ILE A 87 -2.41 3.76 7.63
CA ILE A 87 -1.33 2.80 7.37
C ILE A 87 -1.91 1.56 6.73
N MET A 88 -1.50 1.30 5.48
CA MET A 88 -1.84 0.10 4.72
C MET A 88 -0.91 -1.04 5.12
N LEU A 89 -1.43 -2.10 5.69
CA LEU A 89 -0.72 -3.30 6.08
C LEU A 89 -1.45 -4.55 5.60
N HIS A 90 -0.80 -5.37 4.80
CA HIS A 90 -1.39 -6.63 4.36
C HIS A 90 -1.39 -7.67 5.49
N PRO A 91 -2.52 -8.38 5.74
CA PRO A 91 -2.62 -9.34 6.83
C PRO A 91 -1.97 -10.70 6.51
N ASP A 92 -1.18 -10.80 5.43
CA ASP A 92 -0.43 -11.99 5.02
C ASP A 92 0.92 -12.17 5.75
N TYR A 93 1.24 -11.26 6.67
CA TYR A 93 2.45 -11.24 7.48
C TYR A 93 3.76 -11.18 6.68
N GLN A 94 3.73 -10.74 5.42
CA GLN A 94 4.95 -10.46 4.65
C GLN A 94 5.69 -9.23 5.19
N TYR A 95 4.95 -8.28 5.73
CA TYR A 95 5.45 -7.05 6.33
C TYR A 95 5.23 -7.08 7.85
N THR A 96 6.24 -6.66 8.59
CA THR A 96 6.14 -6.63 10.05
C THR A 96 5.34 -5.42 10.54
N PRO A 97 4.32 -5.62 11.41
CA PRO A 97 3.61 -4.51 12.05
C PRO A 97 4.49 -3.63 12.94
N LEU A 98 5.64 -4.12 13.37
CA LEU A 98 6.57 -3.40 14.25
C LEU A 98 7.13 -2.10 13.67
N LEU A 99 6.94 -1.85 12.37
CA LEU A 99 7.34 -0.59 11.72
C LEU A 99 6.22 0.46 11.72
N ILE A 100 5.01 0.13 12.15
CA ILE A 100 3.89 1.08 12.26
C ILE A 100 4.29 2.32 13.06
N PRO A 101 4.91 2.22 14.27
CA PRO A 101 5.31 3.38 15.02
C PRO A 101 6.25 4.31 14.25
N ALA A 102 7.26 3.77 13.55
CA ALA A 102 8.20 4.57 12.78
C ALA A 102 7.51 5.33 11.64
N MET A 103 6.59 4.68 10.91
CA MET A 103 5.82 5.31 9.84
C MET A 103 4.89 6.40 10.38
N ALA A 104 4.19 6.12 11.49
CA ALA A 104 3.29 7.06 12.13
C ALA A 104 4.03 8.30 12.64
N HIS A 105 5.21 8.12 13.27
CA HIS A 105 6.04 9.23 13.73
C HIS A 105 6.53 10.12 12.58
N LEU A 106 6.98 9.54 11.46
CA LEU A 106 7.40 10.33 10.29
C LEU A 106 6.25 11.19 9.75
N LEU A 107 5.03 10.63 9.63
CA LEU A 107 3.87 11.39 9.15
C LEU A 107 3.39 12.42 10.19
N SER A 108 3.41 12.07 11.47
CA SER A 108 2.98 12.98 12.53
C SER A 108 3.90 14.19 12.73
N SER A 109 5.14 14.09 12.24
CA SER A 109 6.11 15.21 12.27
C SER A 109 5.72 16.36 11.33
N GLY A 110 4.87 16.11 10.33
CA GLY A 110 4.49 17.10 9.32
C GLY A 110 5.54 17.31 8.21
N LEU A 111 6.68 16.61 8.27
CA LEU A 111 7.73 16.71 7.24
C LEU A 111 7.38 15.94 5.97
N TYR A 112 6.63 14.87 6.11
CA TYR A 112 6.23 13.99 5.01
C TYR A 112 4.74 13.67 5.07
N HIS A 113 4.15 13.49 3.90
CA HIS A 113 2.74 13.08 3.76
C HIS A 113 2.59 11.61 3.34
N VAL A 114 3.67 10.99 2.90
CA VAL A 114 3.72 9.59 2.47
C VAL A 114 4.98 8.92 2.97
N VAL A 115 4.83 7.69 3.47
CA VAL A 115 5.96 6.83 3.88
C VAL A 115 5.79 5.45 3.25
N LEU A 116 6.88 4.94 2.66
CA LEU A 116 6.95 3.57 2.12
C LEU A 116 7.86 2.70 2.97
N GLY A 117 7.41 1.48 3.26
CA GLY A 117 8.25 0.43 3.81
C GLY A 117 8.99 -0.30 2.68
N SER A 118 10.18 0.17 2.31
CA SER A 118 10.93 -0.39 1.19
C SER A 118 11.69 -1.66 1.57
N ARG A 119 11.50 -2.71 0.79
CA ARG A 119 12.24 -3.98 0.89
C ARG A 119 13.64 -3.86 0.31
N ILE A 120 13.84 -2.88 -0.58
CA ILE A 120 15.03 -2.72 -1.43
C ILE A 120 16.04 -1.72 -0.85
N LEU A 121 15.59 -0.77 -0.03
CA LEU A 121 16.45 0.27 0.57
C LEU A 121 17.62 -0.32 1.37
N GLY A 122 17.42 -1.50 1.96
CA GLY A 122 18.46 -2.29 2.61
C GLY A 122 18.70 -3.64 1.91
N LYS A 123 19.48 -4.51 2.55
CA LYS A 123 19.76 -5.88 2.05
C LYS A 123 18.65 -6.89 2.43
N GLY A 124 17.51 -6.42 2.93
CA GLY A 124 16.46 -7.27 3.51
C GLY A 124 15.72 -8.14 2.49
N ALA A 125 15.52 -7.67 1.26
CA ALA A 125 14.74 -8.37 0.26
C ALA A 125 15.29 -9.78 -0.07
N LEU A 126 16.55 -9.88 -0.46
CA LEU A 126 17.19 -11.17 -0.81
C LEU A 126 17.39 -12.05 0.41
N ARG A 127 17.75 -11.46 1.57
CA ARG A 127 17.86 -12.21 2.83
C ARG A 127 16.52 -12.77 3.30
N GLY A 128 15.43 -12.08 3.00
CA GLY A 128 14.06 -12.49 3.32
C GLY A 128 13.47 -13.52 2.34
N GLY A 129 14.25 -13.96 1.33
CA GLY A 129 13.83 -15.00 0.38
C GLY A 129 13.18 -14.47 -0.90
N MET A 130 13.34 -13.18 -1.23
CA MET A 130 12.85 -12.65 -2.52
C MET A 130 13.55 -13.38 -3.68
N PRO A 131 12.80 -14.00 -4.63
CA PRO A 131 13.40 -14.61 -5.81
C PRO A 131 14.24 -13.60 -6.61
N LEU A 132 15.42 -14.00 -7.06
CA LEU A 132 16.37 -13.12 -7.75
C LEU A 132 15.75 -12.45 -8.98
N ILE A 133 14.93 -13.18 -9.74
CA ILE A 133 14.24 -12.62 -10.91
C ILE A 133 13.25 -11.50 -10.51
N LYS A 134 12.54 -11.65 -9.39
CA LYS A 134 11.66 -10.60 -8.86
C LYS A 134 12.47 -9.38 -8.40
N TYR A 135 13.62 -9.61 -7.78
CA TYR A 135 14.53 -8.53 -7.37
C TYR A 135 15.04 -7.74 -8.58
N ILE A 136 15.57 -8.42 -9.61
CA ILE A 136 16.09 -7.78 -10.82
C ILE A 136 14.97 -7.01 -11.55
N SER A 137 13.79 -7.62 -11.70
CA SER A 137 12.63 -6.97 -12.32
C SER A 137 12.18 -5.73 -11.57
N ASN A 138 12.12 -5.80 -10.23
CA ASN A 138 11.82 -4.66 -9.37
C ASN A 138 12.82 -3.53 -9.58
N ARG A 139 14.13 -3.83 -9.58
CA ARG A 139 15.19 -2.84 -9.80
C ARG A 139 15.11 -2.19 -11.17
N GLY A 140 14.87 -2.99 -12.21
CA GLY A 140 14.74 -2.52 -13.61
C GLY A 140 13.52 -1.58 -13.76
N LEU A 141 12.35 -1.99 -13.25
CA LEU A 141 11.15 -1.16 -13.29
C LEU A 141 11.33 0.12 -12.47
N THR A 142 11.89 0.03 -11.26
CA THR A 142 12.18 1.20 -10.42
C THR A 142 13.10 2.19 -11.12
N PHE A 143 14.15 1.71 -11.79
CA PHE A 143 15.06 2.57 -12.55
C PHE A 143 14.33 3.34 -13.66
N ILE A 144 13.52 2.65 -14.45
CA ILE A 144 12.73 3.28 -15.53
C ILE A 144 11.73 4.30 -14.96
N GLN A 145 11.06 3.96 -13.83
CA GLN A 145 10.13 4.85 -13.17
C GLN A 145 10.82 6.12 -12.63
N ASN A 146 11.96 5.97 -11.97
CA ASN A 146 12.75 7.10 -11.48
C ASN A 146 13.13 8.05 -12.62
N LEU A 147 13.56 7.50 -13.77
CA LEU A 147 13.88 8.29 -14.96
C LEU A 147 12.65 9.02 -15.52
N LEU A 148 11.54 8.31 -15.70
CA LEU A 148 10.32 8.87 -16.29
C LEU A 148 9.60 9.85 -15.35
N MET A 149 9.59 9.60 -14.05
CA MET A 149 8.93 10.45 -13.07
C MET A 149 9.84 11.52 -12.47
N ASN A 150 11.15 11.50 -12.82
CA ASN A 150 12.18 12.40 -12.28
C ASN A 150 12.23 12.37 -10.75
N THR A 151 12.38 11.17 -10.19
CA THR A 151 12.42 10.91 -8.76
C THR A 151 13.58 9.98 -8.40
N LYS A 152 13.75 9.68 -7.11
CA LYS A 152 14.83 8.83 -6.61
C LYS A 152 14.33 7.88 -5.52
N LEU A 153 13.25 7.14 -5.79
CA LEU A 153 12.78 6.12 -4.87
C LEU A 153 13.61 4.84 -4.99
N SER A 154 13.78 4.13 -3.89
CA SER A 154 14.44 2.84 -3.87
C SER A 154 13.53 1.73 -4.41
N GLU A 155 12.20 1.87 -4.22
CA GLU A 155 11.20 0.92 -4.62
C GLU A 155 9.82 1.58 -4.82
N TYR A 156 9.07 1.13 -5.84
CA TYR A 156 7.66 1.50 -6.06
C TYR A 156 6.68 0.36 -5.75
N HIS A 157 7.19 -0.86 -5.61
CA HIS A 157 6.39 -2.10 -5.65
C HIS A 157 6.12 -2.70 -4.27
N THR A 158 6.32 -1.92 -3.21
CA THR A 158 5.96 -2.32 -1.85
C THR A 158 4.47 -2.11 -1.59
N GLY A 159 3.83 -3.02 -0.86
CA GLY A 159 2.45 -2.86 -0.37
C GLY A 159 2.38 -2.20 1.01
N TYR A 160 3.51 -1.98 1.70
CA TYR A 160 3.52 -1.37 3.02
C TYR A 160 3.67 0.14 2.91
N ARG A 161 2.60 0.86 3.18
CA ARG A 161 2.49 2.29 2.89
C ARG A 161 1.73 3.00 4.00
N ALA A 162 2.07 4.26 4.21
CA ALA A 162 1.34 5.13 5.11
C ALA A 162 1.10 6.48 4.44
N PHE A 163 -0.08 7.05 4.69
CA PHE A 163 -0.54 8.30 4.10
C PHE A 163 -1.14 9.20 5.16
N THR A 164 -1.00 10.51 4.99
CA THR A 164 -1.84 11.47 5.71
C THR A 164 -3.22 11.54 5.06
N LYS A 165 -4.22 11.97 5.83
CA LYS A 165 -5.58 12.30 5.35
C LYS A 165 -5.54 13.18 4.10
N GLU A 166 -4.68 14.22 4.13
CA GLU A 166 -4.50 15.16 3.03
C GLU A 166 -4.20 14.48 1.68
N ILE A 167 -3.33 13.47 1.66
CA ILE A 167 -3.04 12.70 0.45
C ILE A 167 -4.29 12.01 -0.08
N LEU A 168 -5.01 11.32 0.80
CA LEU A 168 -6.19 10.54 0.42
C LEU A 168 -7.36 11.43 -0.05
N GLU A 169 -7.41 12.67 0.39
CA GLU A 169 -8.38 13.68 -0.07
C GLU A 169 -7.93 14.42 -1.33
N THR A 170 -6.63 14.46 -1.61
CA THR A 170 -6.09 15.22 -2.76
C THR A 170 -6.05 14.41 -4.05
N ILE A 171 -5.65 13.14 -3.97
CA ILE A 171 -5.46 12.32 -5.17
C ILE A 171 -6.73 11.58 -5.57
N ASN A 172 -6.98 11.49 -6.87
CA ASN A 172 -8.13 10.76 -7.40
C ASN A 172 -7.84 9.26 -7.49
N TYR A 173 -7.69 8.59 -6.33
CA TYR A 173 -7.43 7.14 -6.32
C TYR A 173 -8.63 6.30 -6.81
N ASP A 174 -9.83 6.86 -6.88
CA ASP A 174 -10.99 6.18 -7.48
C ASP A 174 -10.83 5.94 -8.98
N ALA A 175 -10.09 6.81 -9.68
CA ALA A 175 -9.75 6.62 -11.10
C ALA A 175 -8.71 5.52 -11.35
N ASN A 176 -8.07 5.00 -10.31
CA ASN A 176 -7.07 3.96 -10.41
C ASN A 176 -7.70 2.60 -10.73
N SER A 177 -6.89 1.71 -11.29
CA SER A 177 -7.26 0.31 -11.56
C SER A 177 -7.66 -0.43 -10.28
N ASP A 178 -8.60 -1.36 -10.39
CA ASP A 178 -8.94 -2.26 -9.27
C ASP A 178 -7.95 -3.44 -9.11
N ASN A 179 -6.93 -3.54 -9.99
CA ASN A 179 -5.90 -4.56 -9.95
C ASN A 179 -4.61 -4.08 -9.27
N PHE A 180 -3.56 -4.90 -9.28
CA PHE A 180 -2.27 -4.63 -8.63
C PHE A 180 -1.57 -3.35 -9.06
N VAL A 181 -1.83 -2.82 -10.25
CA VAL A 181 -1.23 -1.56 -10.72
C VAL A 181 -1.73 -0.34 -9.93
N PHE A 182 -2.82 -0.49 -9.15
CA PHE A 182 -3.39 0.53 -8.26
C PHE A 182 -2.33 1.26 -7.45
N ASP A 183 -1.48 0.50 -6.77
CA ASP A 183 -0.42 1.02 -5.91
C ASP A 183 0.56 1.93 -6.66
N ASN A 184 0.90 1.53 -7.88
CA ASN A 184 1.82 2.30 -8.71
C ASN A 184 1.16 3.59 -9.25
N GLN A 185 -0.11 3.51 -9.63
CA GLN A 185 -0.89 4.67 -10.05
C GLN A 185 -1.04 5.68 -8.91
N MET A 186 -1.27 5.20 -7.69
CA MET A 186 -1.37 6.04 -6.51
C MET A 186 -0.07 6.83 -6.26
N LEU A 187 1.09 6.17 -6.34
CA LEU A 187 2.38 6.86 -6.22
C LEU A 187 2.63 7.87 -7.36
N ALA A 188 2.22 7.52 -8.57
CA ALA A 188 2.32 8.46 -9.70
C ALA A 188 1.46 9.72 -9.48
N GLN A 189 0.25 9.58 -8.93
CA GLN A 189 -0.62 10.70 -8.58
C GLN A 189 0.00 11.58 -7.49
N ILE A 190 0.55 10.97 -6.44
CA ILE A 190 1.22 11.66 -5.32
C ILE A 190 2.39 12.49 -5.85
N LEU A 191 3.26 11.90 -6.65
CA LEU A 191 4.40 12.58 -7.27
C LEU A 191 3.96 13.66 -8.27
N TYR A 192 2.86 13.43 -8.99
CA TYR A 192 2.30 14.42 -9.90
C TYR A 192 1.76 15.65 -9.14
N ALA A 193 1.15 15.43 -7.99
CA ALA A 193 0.66 16.47 -7.10
C ALA A 193 1.78 17.26 -6.40
N GLY A 194 3.04 16.78 -6.46
CA GLY A 194 4.22 17.47 -5.95
C GLY A 194 4.59 17.10 -4.52
N TYR A 195 4.06 16.01 -3.98
CA TYR A 195 4.41 15.55 -2.64
C TYR A 195 5.69 14.71 -2.63
N ASP A 196 6.50 14.91 -1.59
CA ASP A 196 7.67 14.10 -1.31
C ASP A 196 7.27 12.81 -0.57
N ILE A 197 8.06 11.75 -0.83
CA ILE A 197 7.83 10.42 -0.27
C ILE A 197 9.05 10.03 0.56
N ALA A 198 8.82 9.72 1.84
CA ALA A 198 9.83 9.13 2.69
C ALA A 198 9.89 7.61 2.51
N GLU A 199 11.06 7.03 2.71
CA GLU A 199 11.26 5.58 2.69
C GLU A 199 11.94 5.12 3.99
N ILE A 200 11.43 4.03 4.56
CA ILE A 200 12.09 3.29 5.64
C ILE A 200 12.44 1.89 5.18
N THR A 201 13.49 1.28 5.72
CA THR A 201 13.81 -0.12 5.41
C THR A 201 12.78 -1.04 6.02
N CYS A 202 12.29 -2.00 5.24
CA CYS A 202 11.35 -3.02 5.70
C CYS A 202 11.91 -4.42 5.46
N PRO A 203 12.26 -5.18 6.51
CA PRO A 203 12.55 -6.59 6.35
C PRO A 203 11.27 -7.33 5.93
N THR A 204 11.37 -8.17 4.93
CA THR A 204 10.25 -8.99 4.45
C THR A 204 10.54 -10.45 4.59
N LYS A 205 9.50 -11.25 4.81
CA LYS A 205 9.59 -12.70 4.83
C LYS A 205 8.75 -13.24 3.67
N TYR A 206 9.38 -14.04 2.85
CA TYR A 206 8.70 -14.76 1.77
C TYR A 206 8.46 -16.19 2.24
N PHE A 207 7.18 -16.58 2.30
CA PHE A 207 6.72 -17.93 2.63
C PHE A 207 6.07 -18.54 1.40
N ASP A 208 6.03 -19.86 1.31
CA ASP A 208 5.37 -20.55 0.19
C ASP A 208 3.87 -20.24 0.11
N ASP A 209 3.22 -19.99 1.27
CA ASP A 209 1.80 -19.60 1.36
C ASP A 209 1.56 -18.09 1.17
N ALA A 210 2.60 -17.27 0.97
CA ALA A 210 2.44 -15.84 0.81
C ALA A 210 1.81 -15.50 -0.56
N SER A 211 0.89 -14.54 -0.58
CA SER A 211 0.23 -14.09 -1.80
C SER A 211 1.28 -13.61 -2.81
N SER A 212 1.54 -14.39 -3.86
CA SER A 212 2.44 -13.99 -4.92
C SER A 212 1.71 -13.88 -6.25
N ILE A 213 1.93 -12.77 -6.94
CA ILE A 213 1.42 -12.57 -8.29
C ILE A 213 2.03 -13.65 -9.21
N ASN A 214 1.20 -14.38 -9.95
CA ASN A 214 1.66 -15.35 -10.94
C ASN A 214 2.35 -14.66 -12.14
N TYR A 215 3.10 -15.41 -12.95
CA TYR A 215 3.90 -14.86 -14.06
C TYR A 215 3.07 -14.01 -15.04
N LYS A 216 1.86 -14.45 -15.39
CA LYS A 216 0.95 -13.71 -16.28
C LYS A 216 0.57 -12.37 -15.68
N ASN A 217 0.15 -12.36 -14.43
CA ASN A 217 -0.23 -11.13 -13.73
C ASN A 217 0.99 -10.22 -13.48
N SER A 218 2.19 -10.80 -13.27
CA SER A 218 3.44 -10.03 -13.15
C SER A 218 3.77 -9.28 -14.43
N THR A 219 3.57 -9.90 -15.59
CA THR A 219 3.77 -9.23 -16.91
C THR A 219 2.74 -8.11 -17.12
N ILE A 220 1.45 -8.38 -16.85
CA ILE A 220 0.39 -7.37 -16.94
C ILE A 220 0.68 -6.20 -16.00
N TYR A 221 1.11 -6.50 -14.78
CA TYR A 221 1.53 -5.49 -13.81
C TYR A 221 2.68 -4.64 -14.34
N GLY A 222 3.76 -5.26 -14.82
CA GLY A 222 4.92 -4.55 -15.37
C GLY A 222 4.57 -3.62 -16.53
N LEU A 223 3.73 -4.08 -17.45
CA LEU A 223 3.22 -3.24 -18.56
C LEU A 223 2.36 -2.08 -18.04
N GLY A 224 1.50 -2.34 -17.05
CA GLY A 224 0.70 -1.30 -16.39
C GLY A 224 1.55 -0.24 -15.71
N VAL A 225 2.63 -0.64 -15.04
CA VAL A 225 3.62 0.24 -14.42
C VAL A 225 4.30 1.14 -15.47
N LEU A 226 4.78 0.56 -16.55
CA LEU A 226 5.42 1.32 -17.65
C LEU A 226 4.44 2.29 -18.29
N ARG A 227 3.20 1.84 -18.58
CA ARG A 227 2.15 2.70 -19.12
C ARG A 227 1.87 3.89 -18.21
N THR A 228 1.74 3.66 -16.89
CA THR A 228 1.51 4.71 -15.90
C THR A 228 2.65 5.73 -15.90
N SER A 229 3.91 5.25 -15.96
CA SER A 229 5.10 6.11 -15.95
C SER A 229 5.22 6.97 -17.21
N VAL A 230 4.94 6.38 -18.38
CA VAL A 230 4.89 7.11 -19.64
C VAL A 230 3.76 8.15 -19.62
N LEU A 231 2.57 7.75 -19.16
CA LEU A 231 1.43 8.64 -19.07
C LEU A 231 1.71 9.84 -18.14
N TYR A 232 2.37 9.59 -16.99
CA TYR A 232 2.85 10.64 -16.09
C TYR A 232 3.74 11.64 -16.84
N ARG A 233 4.74 11.17 -17.60
CA ARG A 233 5.68 12.03 -18.34
C ARG A 233 4.96 12.85 -19.41
N LEU A 234 4.08 12.22 -20.18
CA LEU A 234 3.30 12.89 -21.22
C LEU A 234 2.33 13.93 -20.63
N GLN A 235 1.72 13.64 -19.49
CA GLN A 235 0.89 14.59 -18.76
C GLN A 235 1.70 15.79 -18.25
N LYS A 236 2.92 15.56 -17.69
CA LYS A 236 3.82 16.65 -17.25
C LYS A 236 4.28 17.54 -18.40
N TRP A 237 4.37 17.00 -19.62
CA TRP A 237 4.69 17.77 -20.83
C TRP A 237 3.47 18.45 -21.47
N GLY A 238 2.26 18.23 -20.93
CA GLY A 238 1.04 18.80 -21.47
C GLY A 238 0.54 18.16 -22.78
N ILE A 239 1.14 17.00 -23.17
CA ILE A 239 0.80 16.27 -24.42
C ILE A 239 -0.52 15.52 -24.28
N VAL A 240 -0.83 14.99 -23.08
CA VAL A 240 -2.07 14.26 -22.79
C VAL A 240 -2.74 14.84 -21.56
N LYS A 241 -4.08 14.70 -21.50
CA LYS A 241 -4.88 14.94 -20.29
C LYS A 241 -5.50 13.63 -19.85
N SER A 242 -5.09 13.14 -18.67
CA SER A 242 -5.59 11.88 -18.11
C SER A 242 -6.38 12.13 -16.83
N GLN A 243 -7.52 11.46 -16.68
CA GLN A 243 -8.29 11.46 -15.45
C GLN A 243 -7.50 10.96 -14.24
N LEU A 244 -6.48 10.14 -14.47
CA LEU A 244 -5.61 9.64 -13.43
C LEU A 244 -4.91 10.76 -12.65
N PHE A 245 -4.64 11.91 -13.27
CA PHE A 245 -3.92 13.03 -12.66
C PHE A 245 -4.81 14.26 -12.40
N THR A 246 -6.13 14.08 -12.39
CA THR A 246 -7.05 15.09 -11.89
C THR A 246 -7.08 15.03 -10.36
N LYS A 247 -7.27 16.19 -9.71
CA LYS A 247 -7.57 16.22 -8.27
C LYS A 247 -8.96 15.65 -8.02
N GLN A 248 -9.16 15.09 -6.85
CA GLN A 248 -10.49 14.68 -6.38
C GLN A 248 -11.39 15.89 -6.15
#